data_c095b83a4687856f1e1119134b5518ab
#
_entry.id   c095b83a4687856f1e1119134b5518ab
#
_cell.length_a   1.000
_cell.length_b   1.000
_cell.length_c   1.000
_cell.angle_alpha   90.00
_cell.angle_beta   90.00
_cell.angle_gamma   90.00
#
_symmetry.space_group_name_H-M   'P 1'
#
loop_
_entity.id
_entity.type
_entity.pdbx_description
1 polymer ?
#
loop_
_entity_poly.entity_id
_entity_poly.type
_entity_poly.pdbx_seq_one_letter_code
_entity_poly.pdbx_strand_id
1 'polypeptide(L)'
;MEPVFHSIGVSRLRIGVDGEGVTTLAAGYGCPLRCRYCLNPQCFRNAKPLRTYTVQELLREVSIDDLYFQATGGGIVFGGGEPLLYADFIHAFRQACPAEWKISLESSLAVDREELEKVISDIDFFLIDIKDMDPEIYLAYTGRDNQKLQCNLEYLARMTDPEHICIRIPLIEGFNTEKDRERSRDTLRNMGFTKFDLFRYDTGRGKEKYGDRSDIGKDECGSQRLR
;
A
#
# COMPACT_ATOMS: atom_id res chain seq x y z
N MET A 1 -1.67 8.15 25.98
CA MET A 1 -1.96 6.70 25.84
C MET A 1 -0.96 6.17 24.84
N GLU A 2 -0.35 5.02 25.07
CA GLU A 2 0.55 4.40 24.10
C GLU A 2 -0.26 4.02 22.85
N PRO A 3 0.23 4.33 21.62
CA PRO A 3 -0.49 3.97 20.40
C PRO A 3 -0.51 2.45 20.22
N VAL A 4 -1.63 1.96 19.68
CA VAL A 4 -1.82 0.53 19.40
C VAL A 4 -2.14 0.29 17.93
N PHE A 5 -1.77 -0.89 17.42
CA PHE A 5 -2.03 -1.33 16.06
C PHE A 5 -3.03 -2.48 16.05
N HIS A 6 -4.21 -2.24 15.53
CA HIS A 6 -5.21 -3.29 15.32
C HIS A 6 -4.91 -4.01 14.00
N SER A 7 -4.60 -5.29 14.06
CA SER A 7 -4.15 -6.07 12.91
C SER A 7 -5.20 -7.07 12.44
N ILE A 8 -5.22 -7.29 11.14
CA ILE A 8 -5.93 -8.41 10.47
C ILE A 8 -4.96 -9.57 10.15
N GLY A 9 -3.69 -9.43 10.43
CA GLY A 9 -2.65 -10.44 10.26
C GLY A 9 -1.27 -9.87 10.02
N VAL A 10 -0.26 -10.73 10.20
CA VAL A 10 1.14 -10.47 9.84
C VAL A 10 1.55 -11.53 8.82
N SER A 11 2.01 -11.10 7.64
CA SER A 11 2.47 -11.99 6.56
C SER A 11 3.97 -11.82 6.38
N ARG A 12 4.72 -12.87 6.73
CA ARG A 12 6.17 -12.84 6.80
C ARG A 12 6.82 -13.30 5.50
N LEU A 13 8.08 -12.90 5.32
CA LEU A 13 9.00 -13.36 4.25
C LEU A 13 8.41 -13.18 2.85
N ARG A 14 7.89 -12.00 2.58
CA ARG A 14 7.38 -11.61 1.26
C ARG A 14 8.55 -11.16 0.38
N ILE A 15 8.58 -11.60 -0.87
CA ILE A 15 9.69 -11.34 -1.79
C ILE A 15 9.15 -10.72 -3.07
N GLY A 16 9.62 -9.52 -3.42
CA GLY A 16 9.26 -8.83 -4.67
C GLY A 16 7.77 -8.47 -4.79
N VAL A 17 7.10 -8.23 -3.66
CA VAL A 17 5.66 -7.90 -3.62
C VAL A 17 5.44 -6.48 -3.09
N ASP A 18 6.11 -6.10 -2.01
CA ASP A 18 5.77 -4.90 -1.23
C ASP A 18 7.02 -4.05 -0.93
N GLY A 19 7.86 -3.80 -1.91
CA GLY A 19 9.10 -3.04 -1.74
C GLY A 19 10.36 -3.85 -2.05
N GLU A 20 11.50 -3.35 -1.62
CA GLU A 20 12.81 -3.97 -1.88
C GLU A 20 13.13 -5.05 -0.84
N GLY A 21 13.89 -6.05 -1.26
CA GLY A 21 14.36 -7.13 -0.41
C GLY A 21 13.25 -8.07 0.10
N VAL A 22 13.50 -8.70 1.22
CA VAL A 22 12.52 -9.51 1.95
C VAL A 22 11.76 -8.62 2.91
N THR A 23 10.43 -8.68 2.85
CA THR A 23 9.57 -7.84 3.68
C THR A 23 8.62 -8.66 4.55
N THR A 24 8.14 -8.06 5.62
CA THR A 24 7.05 -8.59 6.44
C THR A 24 5.91 -7.57 6.48
N LEU A 25 4.74 -7.95 5.98
CA LEU A 25 3.54 -7.12 5.97
C LEU A 25 2.83 -7.19 7.33
N ALA A 26 2.73 -6.06 8.02
CA ALA A 26 1.80 -5.84 9.11
C ALA A 26 0.50 -5.25 8.55
N ALA A 27 -0.52 -6.09 8.42
CA ALA A 27 -1.79 -5.71 7.83
C ALA A 27 -2.73 -5.10 8.87
N GLY A 28 -3.04 -3.80 8.73
CA GLY A 28 -3.89 -3.03 9.63
C GLY A 28 -5.38 -3.29 9.41
N TYR A 29 -6.15 -3.21 10.49
CA TYR A 29 -7.61 -3.24 10.49
C TYR A 29 -8.18 -1.84 10.24
N GLY A 30 -9.30 -1.76 9.52
CA GLY A 30 -9.95 -0.50 9.20
C GLY A 30 -9.50 0.08 7.85
N CYS A 31 -10.45 0.67 7.15
CA CYS A 31 -10.20 1.39 5.90
C CYS A 31 -11.33 2.38 5.66
N PRO A 32 -11.07 3.61 5.24
CA PRO A 32 -12.12 4.58 4.91
C PRO A 32 -12.84 4.23 3.61
N LEU A 33 -12.19 3.46 2.73
CA LEU A 33 -12.75 3.04 1.44
C LEU A 33 -13.62 1.78 1.58
N ARG A 34 -14.47 1.56 0.56
CA ARG A 34 -15.36 0.39 0.44
C ARG A 34 -15.23 -0.23 -0.95
N CYS A 35 -13.97 -0.45 -1.37
CA CYS A 35 -13.65 -0.98 -2.69
C CYS A 35 -14.45 -2.25 -3.00
N ARG A 36 -15.04 -2.32 -4.19
CA ARG A 36 -15.94 -3.41 -4.61
C ARG A 36 -15.26 -4.78 -4.65
N TYR A 37 -13.98 -4.81 -4.99
CA TYR A 37 -13.15 -6.03 -5.06
C TYR A 37 -12.02 -6.01 -4.03
N CYS A 38 -12.31 -5.54 -2.81
CA CYS A 38 -11.32 -5.48 -1.74
C CYS A 38 -10.85 -6.89 -1.35
N LEU A 39 -9.51 -7.09 -1.30
CA LEU A 39 -8.90 -8.33 -0.84
C LEU A 39 -9.03 -8.52 0.68
N ASN A 40 -9.23 -7.43 1.42
CA ASN A 40 -9.33 -7.39 2.87
C ASN A 40 -10.72 -6.89 3.34
N PRO A 41 -11.84 -7.52 2.92
CA PRO A 41 -13.18 -7.05 3.23
C PRO A 41 -13.49 -7.08 4.74
N GLN A 42 -12.74 -7.85 5.53
CA GLN A 42 -12.82 -7.87 6.98
C GLN A 42 -12.48 -6.52 7.62
N CYS A 43 -11.76 -5.63 6.94
CA CYS A 43 -11.44 -4.29 7.43
C CYS A 43 -12.68 -3.39 7.62
N PHE A 44 -13.85 -3.78 7.05
CA PHE A 44 -15.08 -2.97 7.12
C PHE A 44 -16.38 -3.78 7.24
N ARG A 45 -16.33 -5.11 7.35
CA ARG A 45 -17.50 -5.99 7.48
C ARG A 45 -17.68 -6.46 8.91
N ASN A 46 -18.06 -5.57 9.83
CA ASN A 46 -18.38 -5.91 11.24
C ASN A 46 -17.48 -6.97 11.89
N ALA A 47 -16.32 -7.22 11.30
CA ALA A 47 -15.31 -8.11 11.85
C ALA A 47 -14.53 -7.36 12.97
N LYS A 48 -13.90 -8.12 13.83
CA LYS A 48 -12.97 -7.56 14.83
C LYS A 48 -11.54 -7.70 14.31
N PRO A 49 -10.61 -6.84 14.77
CA PRO A 49 -9.20 -7.09 14.53
C PRO A 49 -8.82 -8.49 15.05
N LEU A 50 -7.92 -9.15 14.33
CA LEU A 50 -7.42 -10.47 14.73
C LEU A 50 -6.59 -10.35 16.01
N ARG A 51 -5.77 -9.30 16.09
CA ARG A 51 -4.92 -9.01 17.22
C ARG A 51 -4.68 -7.49 17.35
N THR A 52 -4.47 -7.04 18.57
CA THR A 52 -4.00 -5.68 18.86
C THR A 52 -2.58 -5.77 19.38
N TYR A 53 -1.68 -4.94 18.83
CA TYR A 53 -0.29 -4.88 19.19
C TYR A 53 0.06 -3.55 19.84
N THR A 54 0.88 -3.61 20.87
CA THR A 54 1.76 -2.51 21.26
C THR A 54 2.98 -2.49 20.31
N VAL A 55 3.74 -1.39 20.28
CA VAL A 55 4.96 -1.27 19.48
C VAL A 55 5.94 -2.40 19.79
N GLN A 56 6.16 -2.70 21.08
CA GLN A 56 7.09 -3.73 21.52
C GLN A 56 6.64 -5.15 21.15
N GLU A 57 5.34 -5.41 21.14
CA GLU A 57 4.82 -6.72 20.74
C GLU A 57 5.01 -6.96 19.24
N LEU A 58 4.69 -5.96 18.39
CA LEU A 58 4.89 -6.08 16.94
C LEU A 58 6.38 -6.17 16.62
N LEU A 59 7.22 -5.33 17.24
CA LEU A 59 8.66 -5.37 17.06
C LEU A 59 9.22 -6.75 17.39
N ARG A 60 8.85 -7.34 18.52
CA ARG A 60 9.28 -8.69 18.90
C ARG A 60 8.84 -9.75 17.89
N GLU A 61 7.62 -9.65 17.38
CA GLU A 61 7.10 -10.62 16.41
C GLU A 61 7.87 -10.56 15.08
N VAL A 62 8.16 -9.35 14.57
CA VAL A 62 8.85 -9.18 13.27
C VAL A 62 10.37 -9.30 13.38
N SER A 63 10.96 -9.17 14.57
CA SER A 63 12.42 -9.34 14.80
C SER A 63 12.94 -10.73 14.45
N ILE A 64 12.07 -11.73 14.35
CA ILE A 64 12.42 -13.06 13.86
C ILE A 64 12.94 -13.01 12.41
N ASP A 65 12.54 -12.01 11.64
CA ASP A 65 12.91 -11.81 10.23
C ASP A 65 14.13 -10.91 10.04
N ASP A 66 14.72 -10.39 11.12
CA ASP A 66 15.81 -9.42 11.11
C ASP A 66 16.98 -9.81 10.19
N LEU A 67 17.41 -11.07 10.27
CA LEU A 67 18.51 -11.58 9.42
C LEU A 67 18.19 -11.43 7.92
N TYR A 68 16.95 -11.67 7.53
CA TYR A 68 16.52 -11.52 6.13
C TYR A 68 16.43 -10.05 5.73
N PHE A 69 15.96 -9.17 6.62
CA PHE A 69 15.90 -7.74 6.38
C PHE A 69 17.30 -7.17 6.15
N GLN A 70 18.24 -7.46 7.03
CA GLN A 70 19.63 -7.01 6.90
C GLN A 70 20.32 -7.57 5.65
N ALA A 71 20.13 -8.86 5.35
CA ALA A 71 20.77 -9.51 4.20
C ALA A 71 20.27 -8.98 2.84
N THR A 72 19.06 -8.44 2.78
CA THR A 72 18.41 -8.06 1.50
C THR A 72 18.07 -6.57 1.40
N GLY A 73 18.31 -5.78 2.44
CA GLY A 73 17.89 -4.38 2.51
C GLY A 73 16.37 -4.22 2.62
N GLY A 74 15.68 -5.23 3.12
CA GLY A 74 14.22 -5.21 3.32
C GLY A 74 13.79 -4.69 4.68
N GLY A 75 12.58 -5.05 5.12
CA GLY A 75 12.04 -4.61 6.39
C GLY A 75 10.54 -4.84 6.56
N ILE A 76 9.86 -3.91 7.22
CA ILE A 76 8.43 -4.00 7.47
C ILE A 76 7.62 -3.18 6.48
N VAL A 77 6.46 -3.70 6.08
CA VAL A 77 5.45 -2.99 5.30
C VAL A 77 4.20 -2.81 6.15
N PHE A 78 3.74 -1.59 6.31
CA PHE A 78 2.42 -1.32 6.86
C PHE A 78 1.41 -1.19 5.72
N GLY A 79 0.35 -2.02 5.77
CA GLY A 79 -0.65 -2.07 4.70
C GLY A 79 -1.94 -2.78 5.16
N GLY A 80 -2.60 -3.51 4.25
CA GLY A 80 -3.79 -4.31 4.55
C GLY A 80 -5.11 -3.56 4.40
N GLY A 81 -5.57 -2.83 5.43
CA GLY A 81 -6.61 -1.83 5.35
C GLY A 81 -6.04 -0.49 4.89
N GLU A 82 -6.21 0.57 5.70
CA GLU A 82 -5.50 1.85 5.49
C GLU A 82 -4.53 2.07 6.66
N PRO A 83 -3.23 1.88 6.47
CA PRO A 83 -2.25 1.96 7.54
C PRO A 83 -2.09 3.35 8.14
N LEU A 84 -2.37 4.42 7.39
CA LEU A 84 -2.33 5.79 7.89
C LEU A 84 -3.34 6.07 9.01
N LEU A 85 -4.34 5.21 9.24
CA LEU A 85 -5.17 5.24 10.44
C LEU A 85 -4.37 4.96 11.73
N TYR A 86 -3.14 4.51 11.59
CA TYR A 86 -2.20 4.16 12.68
C TYR A 86 -0.91 5.00 12.60
N ALA A 87 -0.98 6.23 12.10
CA ALA A 87 0.20 7.07 11.89
C ALA A 87 1.04 7.23 13.18
N ASP A 88 0.39 7.51 14.32
CA ASP A 88 1.09 7.63 15.60
C ASP A 88 1.80 6.33 16.03
N PHE A 89 1.23 5.16 15.69
CA PHE A 89 1.85 3.87 15.94
C PHE A 89 3.06 3.64 15.02
N ILE A 90 2.93 3.94 13.73
CA ILE A 90 4.00 3.80 12.74
C ILE A 90 5.19 4.68 13.12
N HIS A 91 4.92 5.93 13.51
CA HIS A 91 5.95 6.83 14.03
C HIS A 91 6.66 6.24 15.25
N ALA A 92 5.90 5.79 16.26
CA ALA A 92 6.48 5.18 17.45
C ALA A 92 7.25 3.89 17.15
N PHE A 93 6.79 3.10 16.17
CA PHE A 93 7.48 1.90 15.71
C PHE A 93 8.82 2.25 15.05
N ARG A 94 8.88 3.30 14.21
CA ARG A 94 10.15 3.77 13.59
C ARG A 94 11.19 4.13 14.64
N GLN A 95 10.76 4.78 15.73
CA GLN A 95 11.66 5.17 16.81
C GLN A 95 12.20 3.97 17.63
N ALA A 96 11.52 2.83 17.58
CA ALA A 96 11.85 1.65 18.37
C ALA A 96 12.57 0.55 17.56
N CYS A 97 12.38 0.50 16.24
CA CYS A 97 12.96 -0.55 15.40
C CYS A 97 14.43 -0.25 15.03
N PRO A 98 15.22 -1.25 14.62
CA PRO A 98 16.57 -1.04 14.09
C PRO A 98 16.57 -0.04 12.92
N ALA A 99 17.58 0.83 12.87
CA ALA A 99 17.69 1.88 11.85
C ALA A 99 17.90 1.30 10.43
N GLU A 100 18.47 0.10 10.37
CA GLU A 100 18.73 -0.65 9.13
C GLU A 100 17.46 -1.18 8.47
N TRP A 101 16.38 -1.36 9.24
CA TRP A 101 15.12 -1.83 8.69
C TRP A 101 14.45 -0.76 7.82
N LYS A 102 14.04 -1.15 6.63
CA LYS A 102 13.21 -0.29 5.80
C LYS A 102 11.76 -0.35 6.26
N ILE A 103 11.11 0.81 6.30
CA ILE A 103 9.67 0.90 6.52
C ILE A 103 9.00 1.31 5.22
N SER A 104 8.16 0.45 4.69
CA SER A 104 7.35 0.73 3.50
C SER A 104 5.88 0.93 3.90
N LEU A 105 5.19 1.79 3.17
CA LEU A 105 3.77 2.10 3.39
C LEU A 105 2.95 1.77 2.15
N GLU A 106 2.00 0.84 2.28
CA GLU A 106 1.02 0.50 1.23
C GLU A 106 -0.32 1.18 1.53
N SER A 107 -0.58 2.34 0.91
CA SER A 107 -1.70 3.22 1.26
C SER A 107 -2.52 3.65 0.05
N SER A 108 -3.81 3.92 0.27
CA SER A 108 -4.69 4.61 -0.68
C SER A 108 -4.66 6.13 -0.56
N LEU A 109 -3.96 6.69 0.43
CA LEU A 109 -3.94 8.11 0.78
C LEU A 109 -5.33 8.73 1.05
N ALA A 110 -6.37 7.93 1.28
CA ALA A 110 -7.74 8.42 1.50
C ALA A 110 -7.98 8.82 2.97
N VAL A 111 -7.06 9.55 3.57
CA VAL A 111 -7.08 10.02 4.97
C VAL A 111 -6.89 11.52 5.05
N ASP A 112 -7.06 12.10 6.23
CA ASP A 112 -6.69 13.49 6.47
C ASP A 112 -5.17 13.66 6.34
N ARG A 113 -4.74 14.82 5.84
CA ARG A 113 -3.33 15.10 5.54
C ARG A 113 -2.44 14.96 6.77
N GLU A 114 -2.94 15.37 7.92
CA GLU A 114 -2.25 15.31 9.19
C GLU A 114 -1.72 13.90 9.51
N GLU A 115 -2.43 12.85 9.08
CA GLU A 115 -1.97 11.48 9.29
C GLU A 115 -0.76 11.12 8.40
N LEU A 116 -0.72 11.63 7.17
CA LEU A 116 0.46 11.47 6.31
C LEU A 116 1.64 12.30 6.82
N GLU A 117 1.39 13.54 7.28
CA GLU A 117 2.41 14.44 7.81
C GLU A 117 3.16 13.85 9.02
N LYS A 118 2.45 13.11 9.89
CA LYS A 118 3.06 12.45 11.05
C LYS A 118 4.14 11.44 10.71
N VAL A 119 4.05 10.78 9.55
CA VAL A 119 4.89 9.63 9.23
C VAL A 119 5.77 9.81 7.99
N ILE A 120 5.61 10.88 7.24
CA ILE A 120 6.27 11.04 5.93
C ILE A 120 7.80 10.92 6.02
N SER A 121 8.41 11.35 7.12
CA SER A 121 9.85 11.24 7.37
C SER A 121 10.30 9.87 7.90
N ASP A 122 9.36 9.02 8.29
CA ASP A 122 9.62 7.70 8.87
C ASP A 122 9.57 6.58 7.81
N ILE A 123 9.03 6.88 6.62
CA ILE A 123 8.80 5.93 5.55
C ILE A 123 9.93 5.99 4.53
N ASP A 124 10.55 4.85 4.28
CA ASP A 124 11.61 4.69 3.29
C ASP A 124 11.05 4.49 1.87
N PHE A 125 9.86 3.87 1.73
CA PHE A 125 9.25 3.61 0.42
C PHE A 125 7.72 3.62 0.48
N PHE A 126 7.11 4.32 -0.47
CA PHE A 126 5.66 4.45 -0.59
C PHE A 126 5.14 3.62 -1.77
N LEU A 127 4.17 2.74 -1.48
CA LEU A 127 3.38 1.98 -2.45
C LEU A 127 1.96 2.58 -2.46
N ILE A 128 1.65 3.41 -3.44
CA ILE A 128 0.40 4.16 -3.44
C ILE A 128 -0.60 3.54 -4.40
N ASP A 129 -1.68 3.01 -3.85
CA ASP A 129 -2.77 2.38 -4.60
C ASP A 129 -3.76 3.42 -5.13
N ILE A 130 -3.56 3.90 -6.34
CA ILE A 130 -4.53 4.74 -7.04
C ILE A 130 -5.61 3.83 -7.62
N LYS A 131 -6.84 4.02 -7.22
CA LYS A 131 -7.95 3.22 -7.79
C LYS A 131 -8.38 3.75 -9.15
N ASP A 132 -8.49 5.06 -9.27
CA ASP A 132 -8.55 5.85 -10.51
C ASP A 132 -8.38 7.35 -10.17
N MET A 133 -7.90 8.17 -11.11
CA MET A 133 -7.85 9.63 -10.92
C MET A 133 -9.15 10.30 -11.34
N ASP A 134 -9.99 9.65 -12.18
CA ASP A 134 -11.32 10.12 -12.51
C ASP A 134 -12.24 10.04 -11.28
N PRO A 135 -12.88 11.16 -10.86
CA PRO A 135 -13.68 11.19 -9.63
C PRO A 135 -14.91 10.27 -9.68
N GLU A 136 -15.53 10.11 -10.86
CA GLU A 136 -16.73 9.28 -11.02
C GLU A 136 -16.39 7.80 -10.94
N ILE A 137 -15.30 7.38 -11.60
CA ILE A 137 -14.79 6.01 -11.54
C ILE A 137 -14.34 5.69 -10.11
N TYR A 138 -13.60 6.60 -9.49
CA TYR A 138 -13.13 6.43 -8.11
C TYR A 138 -14.31 6.26 -7.14
N LEU A 139 -15.32 7.14 -7.23
CA LEU A 139 -16.52 7.07 -6.40
C LEU A 139 -17.30 5.76 -6.61
N ALA A 140 -17.51 5.38 -7.87
CA ALA A 140 -18.24 4.15 -8.22
C ALA A 140 -17.56 2.89 -7.65
N TYR A 141 -16.22 2.86 -7.66
CA TYR A 141 -15.45 1.71 -7.20
C TYR A 141 -15.23 1.71 -5.68
N THR A 142 -14.92 2.86 -5.08
CA THR A 142 -14.52 2.95 -3.67
C THR A 142 -15.63 3.36 -2.71
N GLY A 143 -16.72 3.96 -3.24
CA GLY A 143 -17.79 4.55 -2.44
C GLY A 143 -17.42 5.86 -1.74
N ARG A 144 -16.33 6.52 -2.16
CA ARG A 144 -15.84 7.80 -1.63
C ARG A 144 -15.37 8.71 -2.77
N ASP A 145 -15.37 10.03 -2.55
CA ASP A 145 -14.68 10.96 -3.43
C ASP A 145 -13.16 10.81 -3.33
N ASN A 146 -12.43 11.35 -4.31
CA ASN A 146 -10.97 11.28 -4.36
C ASN A 146 -10.26 12.58 -3.92
N GLN A 147 -10.93 13.49 -3.24
CA GLN A 147 -10.36 14.79 -2.85
C GLN A 147 -9.16 14.62 -1.90
N LYS A 148 -9.31 13.77 -0.87
CA LYS A 148 -8.21 13.48 0.07
C LYS A 148 -7.02 12.87 -0.64
N LEU A 149 -7.26 11.91 -1.54
CA LEU A 149 -6.22 11.31 -2.36
C LEU A 149 -5.47 12.38 -3.16
N GLN A 150 -6.16 13.26 -3.90
CA GLN A 150 -5.52 14.30 -4.70
C GLN A 150 -4.69 15.26 -3.86
N CYS A 151 -5.25 15.77 -2.75
CA CYS A 151 -4.52 16.62 -1.83
C CYS A 151 -3.26 15.97 -1.24
N ASN A 152 -3.34 14.69 -0.90
CA ASN A 152 -2.21 13.95 -0.34
C ASN A 152 -1.17 13.58 -1.39
N LEU A 153 -1.56 13.31 -2.64
CA LEU A 153 -0.63 13.12 -3.76
C LEU A 153 0.19 14.39 -4.04
N GLU A 154 -0.46 15.56 -4.08
CA GLU A 154 0.24 16.85 -4.25
C GLU A 154 1.23 17.12 -3.12
N TYR A 155 0.88 16.75 -1.90
CA TYR A 155 1.77 16.90 -0.75
C TYR A 155 2.94 15.91 -0.83
N LEU A 156 2.67 14.63 -1.09
CA LEU A 156 3.69 13.59 -1.22
C LEU A 156 4.70 13.91 -2.32
N ALA A 157 4.23 14.37 -3.50
CA ALA A 157 5.10 14.75 -4.61
C ALA A 157 6.05 15.91 -4.29
N ARG A 158 5.69 16.78 -3.33
CA ARG A 158 6.55 17.90 -2.90
C ARG A 158 7.52 17.52 -1.80
N MET A 159 7.16 16.56 -0.96
CA MET A 159 7.87 16.25 0.28
C MET A 159 8.77 15.03 0.18
N THR A 160 8.61 14.21 -0.86
CA THR A 160 9.34 12.94 -1.00
C THR A 160 9.97 12.83 -2.38
N ASP A 161 11.18 12.29 -2.45
CA ASP A 161 11.83 11.99 -3.72
C ASP A 161 10.99 10.97 -4.52
N PRO A 162 10.66 11.24 -5.80
CA PRO A 162 9.90 10.31 -6.65
C PRO A 162 10.49 8.90 -6.74
N GLU A 163 11.81 8.75 -6.53
CA GLU A 163 12.48 7.45 -6.50
C GLU A 163 12.03 6.56 -5.33
N HIS A 164 11.45 7.14 -4.28
CA HIS A 164 10.93 6.42 -3.12
C HIS A 164 9.42 6.16 -3.18
N ILE A 165 8.80 6.44 -4.33
CA ILE A 165 7.35 6.31 -4.51
C ILE A 165 7.05 5.45 -5.73
N CYS A 166 6.31 4.36 -5.53
CA CYS A 166 5.72 3.58 -6.61
C CYS A 166 4.20 3.76 -6.62
N ILE A 167 3.67 4.26 -7.73
CA ILE A 167 2.22 4.41 -7.94
C ILE A 167 1.67 3.17 -8.60
N ARG A 168 0.73 2.50 -7.94
CA ARG A 168 0.06 1.30 -8.45
C ARG A 168 -1.30 1.66 -9.03
N ILE A 169 -1.47 1.42 -10.34
CA ILE A 169 -2.68 1.77 -11.08
C ILE A 169 -3.34 0.50 -11.63
N PRO A 170 -4.42 0.02 -11.03
CA PRO A 170 -5.10 -1.19 -11.47
C PRO A 170 -5.95 -0.97 -12.72
N LEU A 171 -6.05 -1.98 -13.57
CA LEU A 171 -7.18 -2.14 -14.47
C LEU A 171 -8.26 -2.94 -13.75
N ILE A 172 -9.41 -2.31 -13.50
CA ILE A 172 -10.50 -2.86 -12.68
C ILE A 172 -11.67 -3.19 -13.59
N GLU A 173 -11.92 -4.48 -13.80
CA GLU A 173 -12.99 -4.94 -14.66
C GLU A 173 -14.36 -4.38 -14.22
N GLY A 174 -15.11 -3.80 -15.18
CA GLY A 174 -16.42 -3.20 -14.95
C GLY A 174 -16.40 -1.79 -14.36
N PHE A 175 -15.21 -1.20 -14.12
CA PHE A 175 -15.08 0.16 -13.58
C PHE A 175 -14.23 1.08 -14.45
N ASN A 176 -13.05 0.67 -14.87
CA ASN A 176 -12.20 1.49 -15.73
C ASN A 176 -11.70 0.70 -16.96
N THR A 177 -11.19 1.44 -17.93
CA THR A 177 -10.61 0.92 -19.17
C THR A 177 -9.11 1.21 -19.22
N GLU A 178 -8.41 0.61 -20.19
CA GLU A 178 -6.99 0.95 -20.46
C GLU A 178 -6.80 2.45 -20.69
N LYS A 179 -7.74 3.10 -21.39
CA LYS A 179 -7.69 4.53 -21.65
C LYS A 179 -7.84 5.36 -20.36
N ASP A 180 -8.66 4.93 -19.42
CA ASP A 180 -8.81 5.60 -18.13
C ASP A 180 -7.55 5.44 -17.29
N ARG A 181 -6.96 4.23 -17.29
CA ARG A 181 -5.69 3.95 -16.62
C ARG A 181 -4.55 4.80 -17.20
N GLU A 182 -4.47 4.94 -18.52
CA GLU A 182 -3.48 5.81 -19.18
C GLU A 182 -3.67 7.27 -18.78
N ARG A 183 -4.91 7.79 -18.77
CA ARG A 183 -5.21 9.15 -18.31
C ARG A 183 -4.77 9.36 -16.86
N SER A 184 -5.04 8.39 -15.99
CA SER A 184 -4.60 8.43 -14.59
C SER A 184 -3.08 8.50 -14.49
N ARG A 185 -2.36 7.64 -15.26
CA ARG A 185 -0.90 7.66 -15.32
C ARG A 185 -0.35 9.00 -15.80
N ASP A 186 -0.91 9.57 -16.88
CA ASP A 186 -0.43 10.84 -17.43
C ASP A 186 -0.67 11.99 -16.44
N THR A 187 -1.80 12.02 -15.75
CA THR A 187 -2.05 12.97 -14.67
C THR A 187 -0.99 12.88 -13.58
N LEU A 188 -0.66 11.67 -13.15
CA LEU A 188 0.32 11.42 -12.08
C LEU A 188 1.75 11.74 -12.54
N ARG A 189 2.10 11.48 -13.79
CA ARG A 189 3.38 11.92 -14.38
C ARG A 189 3.52 13.44 -14.37
N ASN A 190 2.46 14.16 -14.70
CA ASN A 190 2.45 15.62 -14.63
C ASN A 190 2.58 16.16 -13.19
N MET A 191 2.24 15.37 -12.18
CA MET A 191 2.48 15.67 -10.76
C MET A 191 3.92 15.36 -10.32
N GLY A 192 4.74 14.72 -11.17
CA GLY A 192 6.16 14.42 -10.91
C GLY A 192 6.45 12.97 -10.51
N PHE A 193 5.47 12.09 -10.49
CA PHE A 193 5.72 10.67 -10.20
C PHE A 193 6.34 9.96 -11.40
N THR A 194 7.32 9.09 -11.14
CA THR A 194 8.16 8.44 -12.17
C THR A 194 8.02 6.93 -12.19
N LYS A 195 7.74 6.27 -11.05
CA LYS A 195 7.63 4.81 -10.95
C LYS A 195 6.17 4.38 -10.90
N PHE A 196 5.79 3.50 -11.82
CA PHE A 196 4.43 2.99 -11.95
C PHE A 196 4.40 1.46 -12.01
N ASP A 197 3.51 0.86 -11.22
CA ASP A 197 3.10 -0.56 -11.33
C ASP A 197 1.70 -0.61 -11.95
N LEU A 198 1.61 -1.03 -13.21
CA LEU A 198 0.37 -1.17 -13.96
C LEU A 198 -0.06 -2.63 -13.96
N PHE A 199 -1.16 -2.94 -13.31
CA PHE A 199 -1.61 -4.31 -13.19
C PHE A 199 -3.11 -4.46 -13.46
N ARG A 200 -3.54 -5.68 -13.76
CA ARG A 200 -4.96 -6.03 -13.84
C ARG A 200 -5.41 -6.58 -12.49
N TYR A 201 -6.53 -6.05 -12.00
CA TYR A 201 -7.10 -6.53 -10.75
C TYR A 201 -7.74 -7.92 -10.95
N ASP A 202 -7.24 -8.93 -10.26
CA ASP A 202 -7.82 -10.27 -10.30
C ASP A 202 -9.06 -10.33 -9.38
N THR A 203 -10.24 -10.39 -9.98
CA THR A 203 -11.50 -10.47 -9.23
C THR A 203 -11.87 -11.91 -8.82
N GLY A 204 -11.04 -12.90 -9.20
CA GLY A 204 -11.32 -14.32 -8.99
C GLY A 204 -12.49 -14.85 -9.84
N ARG A 205 -13.13 -14.02 -10.66
CA ARG A 205 -14.26 -14.39 -11.53
C ARG A 205 -13.85 -15.01 -12.86
N GLY A 206 -12.53 -15.02 -13.17
CA GLY A 206 -11.98 -15.39 -14.47
C GLY A 206 -11.13 -16.66 -14.48
N LYS A 207 -11.24 -17.60 -13.53
CA LYS A 207 -10.40 -18.81 -13.50
C LYS A 207 -10.58 -19.79 -14.67
N GLU A 208 -11.48 -19.52 -15.62
CA GLU A 208 -11.71 -20.44 -16.76
C GLU A 208 -10.98 -20.08 -18.07
N LYS A 209 -10.24 -18.96 -18.17
CA LYS A 209 -9.57 -18.58 -19.44
C LYS A 209 -8.25 -17.85 -19.21
N TYR A 210 -7.21 -18.52 -18.74
CA TYR A 210 -5.84 -18.05 -18.96
C TYR A 210 -4.91 -19.21 -19.30
N GLY A 211 -4.87 -19.54 -20.60
CA GLY A 211 -3.71 -20.14 -21.23
C GLY A 211 -2.73 -19.02 -21.58
N ASP A 212 -1.47 -19.33 -21.33
CA ASP A 212 -0.25 -18.64 -21.75
C ASP A 212 0.19 -17.38 -20.94
N ARG A 213 1.29 -17.58 -20.21
CA ARG A 213 1.94 -16.59 -19.34
C ARG A 213 3.23 -16.03 -19.94
N SER A 214 3.27 -15.75 -21.24
CA SER A 214 4.51 -15.30 -21.90
C SER A 214 4.72 -13.78 -22.00
N ASP A 215 3.73 -12.96 -21.60
CA ASP A 215 3.82 -11.49 -21.67
C ASP A 215 3.68 -10.80 -20.31
N ILE A 216 4.55 -11.14 -19.37
CA ILE A 216 4.71 -10.29 -18.18
C ILE A 216 5.83 -9.30 -18.50
N GLY A 217 5.44 -8.10 -18.93
CA GLY A 217 6.35 -6.96 -18.99
C GLY A 217 6.96 -6.72 -17.61
N LYS A 218 8.23 -6.34 -17.56
CA LYS A 218 8.87 -5.90 -16.32
C LYS A 218 8.14 -4.65 -15.85
N ASP A 219 7.57 -4.68 -14.66
CA ASP A 219 7.01 -3.50 -14.03
C ASP A 219 8.11 -2.45 -13.85
N GLU A 220 7.80 -1.20 -14.10
CA GLU A 220 8.74 -0.07 -13.94
C GLU A 220 9.24 0.04 -12.47
N CYS A 221 8.52 -0.55 -11.51
CA CYS A 221 8.92 -0.66 -10.10
C CYS A 221 9.89 -1.83 -9.80
N GLY A 222 10.21 -2.69 -10.77
CA GLY A 222 11.12 -3.82 -10.58
C GLY A 222 10.56 -4.96 -9.71
N SER A 223 9.31 -4.90 -9.28
CA SER A 223 8.67 -5.97 -8.52
C SER A 223 8.18 -7.09 -9.45
N GLN A 224 8.73 -8.28 -9.27
CA GLN A 224 8.16 -9.49 -9.87
C GLN A 224 7.06 -10.01 -8.94
N ARG A 225 5.81 -9.92 -9.36
CA ARG A 225 4.72 -10.56 -8.61
C ARG A 225 4.78 -12.07 -8.84
N LEU A 226 5.20 -12.80 -7.81
CA LEU A 226 4.86 -14.22 -7.70
C LEU A 226 3.37 -14.28 -7.31
N ARG A 227 2.59 -14.93 -8.13
CA ARG A 227 1.16 -15.16 -7.88
C ARG A 227 0.94 -16.35 -6.96
#